data_54ea2337786cddace96a2b9e37c62aec
#
_entry.id   54ea2337786cddace96a2b9e37c62aec
#
_cell.length_a   1.000
_cell.length_b   1.000
_cell.length_c   1.000
_cell.angle_alpha   90.00
_cell.angle_beta   90.00
_cell.angle_gamma   90.00
#
_symmetry.space_group_name_H-M   'P 1'
#
loop_
_entity.id
_entity.type
_entity.pdbx_description
1 polymer ?
#
loop_
_entity_poly.entity_id
_entity_poly.type
_entity_poly.pdbx_seq_one_letter_code
_entity_poly.pdbx_strand_id
1 'polypeptide(L)'
;MEHTITRDELSSLLASARPPLLLEALPAKYFEDSHLPGARNMPHDAVAELAPALAPDRAAAIVVYCANAACQNSHIAAVRLKQLGYTDVRVYAGGKQDWIAAGLPVEQGSAVTA
;
A
#
# COMPACT_ATOMS: atom_id res chain seq x y z
N MET A 1 -2.55 -0.88 -17.97
CA MET A 1 -3.35 -1.92 -17.32
C MET A 1 -2.84 -2.11 -15.87
N GLU A 2 -3.75 -2.21 -14.94
CA GLU A 2 -3.39 -2.32 -13.54
C GLU A 2 -2.90 -3.74 -13.21
N HIS A 3 -1.84 -3.82 -12.41
CA HIS A 3 -1.30 -5.09 -11.96
C HIS A 3 -1.79 -5.35 -10.53
N THR A 4 -2.72 -6.29 -10.38
CA THR A 4 -3.25 -6.69 -9.08
C THR A 4 -2.55 -7.94 -8.57
N ILE A 5 -2.42 -8.05 -7.24
CA ILE A 5 -1.86 -9.23 -6.60
C ILE A 5 -2.80 -9.76 -5.53
N THR A 6 -2.64 -11.04 -5.21
CA THR A 6 -3.42 -11.71 -4.16
C THR A 6 -2.76 -11.53 -2.80
N ARG A 7 -3.51 -11.88 -1.74
CA ARG A 7 -2.98 -11.91 -0.38
C ARG A 7 -1.75 -12.83 -0.26
N ASP A 8 -1.81 -14.00 -0.88
CA ASP A 8 -0.70 -14.96 -0.80
C ASP A 8 0.53 -14.43 -1.52
N GLU A 9 0.34 -13.80 -2.68
CA GLU A 9 1.44 -13.16 -3.39
C GLU A 9 2.08 -12.05 -2.56
N LEU A 10 1.25 -11.20 -1.94
CA LEU A 10 1.75 -10.13 -1.08
C LEU A 10 2.51 -10.69 0.12
N SER A 11 1.95 -11.69 0.78
CA SER A 11 2.60 -12.32 1.93
C SER A 11 3.99 -12.86 1.56
N SER A 12 4.10 -13.50 0.41
CA SER A 12 5.38 -14.01 -0.09
C SER A 12 6.38 -12.88 -0.38
N LEU A 13 5.90 -11.80 -0.99
CA LEU A 13 6.74 -10.64 -1.30
C LEU A 13 7.27 -9.97 -0.03
N LEU A 14 6.41 -9.82 0.99
CA LEU A 14 6.81 -9.20 2.25
C LEU A 14 7.83 -10.04 3.02
N ALA A 15 7.82 -11.36 2.82
CA ALA A 15 8.77 -12.26 3.45
C ALA A 15 10.06 -12.44 2.64
N SER A 16 10.14 -11.85 1.46
CA SER A 16 11.30 -11.98 0.59
C SER A 16 12.48 -11.13 1.08
N ALA A 17 13.65 -11.36 0.49
CA ALA A 17 14.88 -10.62 0.82
C ALA A 17 14.76 -9.13 0.46
N ARG A 18 13.92 -8.79 -0.51
CA ARG A 18 13.69 -7.41 -0.95
C ARG A 18 12.19 -7.13 -0.99
N PRO A 19 11.56 -6.92 0.18
CA PRO A 19 10.13 -6.66 0.20
C PRO A 19 9.81 -5.33 -0.50
N PRO A 20 8.65 -5.26 -1.18
CA PRO A 20 8.23 -4.01 -1.80
C PRO A 20 7.87 -2.97 -0.73
N LEU A 21 7.87 -1.71 -1.13
CA LEU A 21 7.29 -0.65 -0.31
C LEU A 21 5.78 -0.84 -0.29
N LEU A 22 5.20 -0.92 0.88
CA LEU A 22 3.77 -1.15 1.06
C LEU A 22 3.10 0.14 1.52
N LEU A 23 2.11 0.61 0.75
CA LEU A 23 1.46 1.89 0.99
C LEU A 23 -0.03 1.71 1.20
N GLU A 24 -0.56 2.27 2.29
CA GLU A 24 -2.00 2.29 2.55
C GLU A 24 -2.60 3.60 2.05
N ALA A 25 -3.55 3.49 1.10
CA ALA A 25 -4.13 4.64 0.42
C ALA A 25 -5.38 5.18 1.14
N LEU A 26 -5.39 5.14 2.45
CA LEU A 26 -6.50 5.60 3.29
C LEU A 26 -6.10 6.83 4.10
N PRO A 27 -7.09 7.61 4.59
CA PRO A 27 -6.79 8.68 5.54
C PRO A 27 -6.06 8.17 6.78
N ALA A 28 -5.26 9.03 7.40
CA ALA A 28 -4.39 8.67 8.50
C ALA A 28 -5.10 7.99 9.67
N LYS A 29 -6.34 8.38 9.97
CA LYS A 29 -7.08 7.77 11.10
C LYS A 29 -7.31 6.27 10.92
N TYR A 30 -7.51 5.82 9.69
CA TYR A 30 -7.70 4.40 9.40
C TYR A 30 -6.37 3.65 9.50
N PHE A 31 -5.29 4.28 9.06
CA PHE A 31 -3.95 3.72 9.18
C PHE A 31 -3.57 3.54 10.66
N GLU A 32 -3.83 4.54 11.48
CA GLU A 32 -3.52 4.50 12.92
C GLU A 32 -4.32 3.41 13.64
N ASP A 33 -5.55 3.18 13.22
CA ASP A 33 -6.40 2.13 13.78
C ASP A 33 -5.80 0.75 13.56
N SER A 34 -5.44 0.44 12.33
CA SER A 34 -4.69 -0.77 11.99
C SER A 34 -4.15 -0.67 10.57
N HIS A 35 -3.00 -1.29 10.33
CA HIS A 35 -2.40 -1.38 8.99
C HIS A 35 -1.57 -2.65 8.90
N LEU A 36 -1.26 -3.07 7.67
CA LEU A 36 -0.42 -4.22 7.43
C LEU A 36 1.01 -3.95 7.94
N PRO A 37 1.72 -4.98 8.39
CA PRO A 37 3.07 -4.79 8.94
C PRO A 37 4.02 -4.10 7.95
N GLY A 38 4.69 -3.07 8.41
CA GLY A 38 5.63 -2.32 7.60
C GLY A 38 5.01 -1.32 6.63
N ALA A 39 3.68 -1.22 6.58
CA ALA A 39 3.02 -0.28 5.67
C ALA A 39 3.28 1.16 6.07
N ARG A 40 3.31 2.03 5.06
CA ARG A 40 3.37 3.49 5.23
C ARG A 40 2.06 4.10 4.76
N ASN A 41 1.64 5.16 5.39
CA ASN A 41 0.40 5.84 5.03
C ASN A 41 0.63 6.79 3.85
N MET A 42 -0.14 6.60 2.78
CA MET A 42 -0.16 7.50 1.63
C MET A 42 -1.60 7.62 1.14
N PRO A 43 -2.40 8.54 1.71
CA PRO A 43 -3.76 8.76 1.24
C PRO A 43 -3.80 9.01 -0.27
N HIS A 44 -4.85 8.52 -0.93
CA HIS A 44 -4.94 8.58 -2.39
C HIS A 44 -4.93 10.01 -2.94
N ASP A 45 -5.31 10.99 -2.14
CA ASP A 45 -5.33 12.40 -2.53
C ASP A 45 -4.05 13.16 -2.19
N ALA A 46 -3.06 12.47 -1.62
CA ALA A 46 -1.78 13.07 -1.25
C ALA A 46 -0.59 12.40 -1.96
N VAL A 47 -0.84 11.65 -3.03
CA VAL A 47 0.20 10.89 -3.72
C VAL A 47 1.32 11.79 -4.24
N ALA A 48 0.97 12.88 -4.93
CA ALA A 48 1.97 13.78 -5.53
C ALA A 48 2.86 14.41 -4.47
N GLU A 49 2.34 14.66 -3.28
CA GLU A 49 3.07 15.28 -2.18
C GLU A 49 3.98 14.28 -1.46
N LEU A 50 3.48 13.05 -1.23
CA LEU A 50 4.15 12.10 -0.35
C LEU A 50 5.03 11.09 -1.09
N ALA A 51 4.66 10.69 -2.31
CA ALA A 51 5.38 9.63 -3.00
C ALA A 51 6.86 9.93 -3.21
N PRO A 52 7.29 11.14 -3.61
CA PRO A 52 8.72 11.38 -3.80
C PRO A 52 9.56 11.17 -2.54
N ALA A 53 8.99 11.45 -1.36
CA ALA A 53 9.69 11.24 -0.09
C ALA A 53 9.66 9.78 0.35
N LEU A 54 8.53 9.10 0.15
CA LEU A 54 8.37 7.70 0.53
C LEU A 54 9.13 6.77 -0.41
N ALA A 55 9.15 7.09 -1.69
CA ALA A 55 9.77 6.29 -2.74
C ALA A 55 10.55 7.19 -3.68
N PRO A 56 11.76 7.62 -3.32
CA PRO A 56 12.57 8.48 -4.18
C PRO A 56 13.03 7.78 -5.47
N ASP A 57 13.12 6.47 -5.46
CA ASP A 57 13.48 5.68 -6.65
C ASP A 57 12.21 5.32 -7.44
N ARG A 58 12.09 5.84 -8.66
CA ARG A 58 10.95 5.58 -9.53
C ARG A 58 10.85 4.13 -10.00
N ALA A 59 11.93 3.35 -9.89
CA ALA A 59 11.96 1.94 -10.25
C ALA A 59 11.66 1.03 -9.05
N ALA A 60 11.45 1.57 -7.86
CA ALA A 60 11.19 0.78 -6.66
C ALA A 60 9.89 -0.01 -6.80
N ALA A 61 9.88 -1.23 -6.26
CA ALA A 61 8.67 -2.04 -6.21
C ALA A 61 7.72 -1.49 -5.16
N ILE A 62 6.49 -1.19 -5.57
CA ILE A 62 5.47 -0.60 -4.69
C ILE A 62 4.20 -1.44 -4.76
N VAL A 63 3.61 -1.71 -3.60
CA VAL A 63 2.27 -2.30 -3.48
C VAL A 63 1.39 -1.32 -2.73
N VAL A 64 0.21 -1.03 -3.29
CA VAL A 64 -0.77 -0.12 -2.70
C VAL A 64 -2.01 -0.91 -2.33
N TYR A 65 -2.60 -0.62 -1.18
CA TYR A 65 -3.84 -1.25 -0.75
C TYR A 65 -4.74 -0.24 -0.04
N CYS A 66 -6.00 -0.60 0.15
CA CYS A 66 -6.93 0.21 0.95
C CYS A 66 -7.80 -0.70 1.84
N ALA A 67 -9.05 -0.33 2.12
CA ALA A 67 -9.83 -1.00 3.16
C ALA A 67 -10.30 -2.40 2.78
N ASN A 68 -10.81 -2.55 1.54
CA ASN A 68 -11.42 -3.81 1.08
C ASN A 68 -11.51 -3.81 -0.45
N ALA A 69 -12.09 -4.89 -1.00
CA ALA A 69 -12.18 -5.07 -2.45
C ALA A 69 -13.09 -4.02 -3.12
N ALA A 70 -14.01 -3.42 -2.41
CA ALA A 70 -14.90 -2.38 -2.96
C ALA A 70 -14.27 -0.99 -2.94
N CYS A 71 -13.21 -0.80 -2.18
CA CYS A 71 -12.55 0.50 -2.06
C CYS A 71 -11.73 0.83 -3.30
N GLN A 72 -11.92 2.02 -3.86
CA GLN A 72 -11.22 2.45 -5.07
C GLN A 72 -9.94 3.25 -4.80
N ASN A 73 -9.67 3.59 -3.55
CA ASN A 73 -8.55 4.48 -3.21
C ASN A 73 -7.20 3.93 -3.64
N SER A 74 -6.98 2.62 -3.52
CA SER A 74 -5.72 2.00 -3.95
C SER A 74 -5.54 2.05 -5.47
N HIS A 75 -6.64 1.88 -6.21
CA HIS A 75 -6.62 1.97 -7.67
C HIS A 75 -6.31 3.39 -8.12
N ILE A 76 -6.92 4.38 -7.48
CA ILE A 76 -6.66 5.80 -7.76
C ILE A 76 -5.19 6.12 -7.45
N ALA A 77 -4.69 5.69 -6.30
CA ALA A 77 -3.30 5.93 -5.91
C ALA A 77 -2.33 5.30 -6.90
N ALA A 78 -2.61 4.08 -7.36
CA ALA A 78 -1.76 3.39 -8.33
C ALA A 78 -1.68 4.16 -9.65
N VAL A 79 -2.81 4.66 -10.14
CA VAL A 79 -2.84 5.48 -11.36
C VAL A 79 -1.99 6.73 -11.18
N ARG A 80 -2.14 7.42 -10.05
CA ARG A 80 -1.39 8.64 -9.76
C ARG A 80 0.10 8.39 -9.65
N LEU A 81 0.50 7.26 -9.04
CA LEU A 81 1.91 6.87 -8.98
C LEU A 81 2.49 6.65 -10.38
N LYS A 82 1.75 5.96 -11.24
CA LYS A 82 2.21 5.73 -12.62
C LYS A 82 2.35 7.04 -13.38
N GLN A 83 1.43 7.98 -13.17
CA GLN A 83 1.51 9.31 -13.78
C GLN A 83 2.76 10.08 -13.33
N LEU A 84 3.25 9.80 -12.12
CA LEU A 84 4.48 10.42 -11.60
C LEU A 84 5.75 9.71 -12.07
N GLY A 85 5.62 8.66 -12.88
CA GLY A 85 6.75 7.95 -13.45
C GLY A 85 7.19 6.68 -12.73
N TYR A 86 6.42 6.22 -11.74
CA TYR A 86 6.72 4.96 -11.06
C TYR A 86 6.38 3.78 -11.98
N THR A 87 7.30 2.84 -12.13
CA THR A 87 7.23 1.80 -13.16
C THR A 87 6.81 0.43 -12.64
N ASP A 88 6.87 0.19 -11.32
CA ASP A 88 6.53 -1.10 -10.71
C ASP A 88 5.52 -0.89 -9.58
N VAL A 89 4.26 -0.67 -9.96
CA VAL A 89 3.17 -0.42 -9.03
C VAL A 89 2.14 -1.54 -9.14
N ARG A 90 1.86 -2.19 -8.03
CA ARG A 90 0.87 -3.27 -7.94
C ARG A 90 -0.18 -2.89 -6.90
N VAL A 91 -1.39 -3.45 -7.07
CA VAL A 91 -2.50 -3.21 -6.16
C VAL A 91 -2.88 -4.52 -5.47
N TYR A 92 -2.89 -4.50 -4.14
CA TYR A 92 -3.49 -5.57 -3.36
C TYR A 92 -4.98 -5.26 -3.19
N ALA A 93 -5.78 -5.78 -4.11
CA ALA A 93 -7.19 -5.40 -4.22
C ALA A 93 -8.04 -5.90 -3.05
N GLY A 94 -7.68 -7.00 -2.41
CA GLY A 94 -8.41 -7.51 -1.24
C GLY A 94 -8.38 -6.55 -0.06
N GLY A 95 -7.29 -5.84 0.09
CA GLY A 95 -7.16 -4.80 1.10
C GLY A 95 -7.07 -5.29 2.53
N LYS A 96 -7.16 -4.35 3.45
CA LYS A 96 -7.02 -4.60 4.88
C LYS A 96 -8.01 -5.65 5.39
N GLN A 97 -9.25 -5.60 4.94
CA GLN A 97 -10.28 -6.54 5.38
C GLN A 97 -9.92 -7.99 5.05
N ASP A 98 -9.44 -8.24 3.83
CA ASP A 98 -9.03 -9.57 3.41
C ASP A 98 -7.86 -10.08 4.25
N TRP A 99 -6.90 -9.23 4.53
CA TRP A 99 -5.73 -9.56 5.36
C TRP A 99 -6.15 -9.95 6.78
N ILE A 100 -7.00 -9.15 7.42
CA ILE A 100 -7.47 -9.38 8.77
C ILE A 100 -8.35 -10.65 8.83
N ALA A 101 -9.21 -10.86 7.84
CA ALA A 101 -10.09 -12.04 7.78
C ALA A 101 -9.29 -13.33 7.69
N ALA A 102 -8.09 -13.29 7.14
CA ALA A 102 -7.20 -14.45 7.07
C ALA A 102 -6.44 -14.71 8.39
N GLY A 103 -6.64 -13.86 9.40
CA GLY A 103 -5.96 -14.01 10.69
C GLY A 103 -4.51 -13.53 10.67
N LEU A 104 -4.10 -12.78 9.68
CA LEU A 104 -2.72 -12.29 9.58
C LEU A 104 -2.51 -11.08 10.49
N PRO A 105 -1.29 -10.85 10.99
CA PRO A 105 -1.02 -9.78 11.95
C PRO A 105 -1.16 -8.40 11.34
N VAL A 106 -1.54 -7.45 12.16
CA VAL A 106 -1.57 -6.02 11.81
C VAL A 106 -0.81 -5.23 12.86
N GLU A 107 -0.46 -3.99 12.50
CA GLU A 107 0.16 -3.03 13.40
C GLU A 107 -0.80 -1.88 13.64
N GLN A 108 -0.57 -1.13 14.70
CA GLN A 108 -1.35 0.05 15.06
C GLN A 108 -0.41 1.22 15.29
N GLY A 109 -0.95 2.43 15.19
CA GLY A 109 -0.23 3.63 15.55
C GLY A 109 0.03 4.56 14.38
N SER A 110 0.71 5.64 14.68
CA SER A 110 0.94 6.72 13.72
C SER A 110 1.85 6.29 12.57
N ALA A 111 1.57 6.82 11.38
CA ALA A 111 2.43 6.68 10.22
C ALA A 111 3.80 7.32 10.45
N VAL A 112 3.88 8.27 11.36
CA VAL A 112 5.13 8.95 11.72
C VAL A 112 5.74 8.23 12.89
N THR A 113 6.25 7.05 12.66
CA THR A 113 7.09 6.41 13.66
C THR A 113 8.48 6.95 13.52
N ALA A 114 8.96 7.46 14.58
CA ALA A 114 10.34 7.91 14.65
C ALA A 114 11.29 6.76 14.29
#